data_4187d246c8221e22e181fce57f55188c
#
_entry.id   4187d246c8221e22e181fce57f55188c
#
_cell.length_a   1.000
_cell.length_b   1.000
_cell.length_c   1.000
_cell.angle_alpha   90.00
_cell.angle_beta   90.00
_cell.angle_gamma   90.00
#
_symmetry.space_group_name_H-M   'P 1'
#
loop_
_entity.id
_entity.type
_entity.pdbx_description
1 polymer ?
#
loop_
_entity_poly.entity_id
_entity_poly.type
_entity_poly.pdbx_seq_one_letter_code
_entity_poly.pdbx_strand_id
1 'polypeptide(L)'
;MKTLIKTSLVFLVLAASLSGCKDNTGERVTYKANVPVYMGFDEFRSSFSITEPREISFPGKIYFKDNFLFVNEIGKGIHVIDNSNPANPRKVGFYDIVGNVDMAIRGNILFADSFIDLVAIDISKIDKPVEISRIENVFPEIVPEGDHWYPYAMVDKSKGVIVEWKVKNISEDVEPGGSWGGWIYRGDMAFLALANSEAGWSAGAGTAGSMARFMLNDKYLHLIAHPWMLKTVNVENATKMIIADSLNVSRNMETLFLLGEKMFVGTTTGMLIYDVTDATKPRLLSHYDHFTSCDPVVADENYAYVTLRSGSRCNNGENQLEVIDISSITNPYLIKAYPMYNPHGLGIDGNLLFICDGSAGLKIYDRSDPLDIINKKLAHYPDFFTYDVIPMNGILMLVGEDGIYQFNYSNPANIVKISQIPITGREK
;
A
#
# COMPACT_ATOMS: atom_id res chain seq x y z
N MET A 1 -75.36 30.76 31.08
CA MET A 1 -74.21 31.40 30.44
C MET A 1 -73.02 31.68 31.32
N LYS A 2 -73.13 31.98 32.60
CA LYS A 2 -71.97 32.27 33.48
C LYS A 2 -71.14 31.02 33.87
N THR A 3 -71.74 29.83 33.85
CA THR A 3 -71.07 28.56 34.21
C THR A 3 -70.22 27.95 33.04
N LEU A 4 -70.64 28.17 31.78
CA LEU A 4 -69.89 27.72 30.62
C LEU A 4 -68.60 28.50 30.40
N ILE A 5 -68.59 29.78 30.75
CA ILE A 5 -67.38 30.63 30.59
C ILE A 5 -66.28 30.28 31.63
N LYS A 6 -66.64 29.84 32.83
CA LYS A 6 -65.68 29.41 33.85
C LYS A 6 -65.03 28.09 33.53
N THR A 7 -65.73 27.15 32.90
CA THR A 7 -65.20 25.85 32.47
C THR A 7 -64.27 26.01 31.25
N SER A 8 -64.55 26.87 30.31
CA SER A 8 -63.68 27.19 29.16
C SER A 8 -62.37 27.87 29.59
N LEU A 9 -62.44 28.73 30.61
CA LEU A 9 -61.20 29.42 31.06
C LEU A 9 -60.25 28.49 31.82
N VAL A 10 -60.76 27.52 32.57
CA VAL A 10 -59.97 26.48 33.28
C VAL A 10 -59.32 25.54 32.24
N PHE A 11 -60.01 25.17 31.17
CA PHE A 11 -59.43 24.36 30.09
C PHE A 11 -58.36 25.09 29.29
N LEU A 12 -58.52 26.42 29.11
CA LEU A 12 -57.50 27.23 28.42
C LEU A 12 -56.23 27.44 29.24
N VAL A 13 -56.33 27.55 30.57
CA VAL A 13 -55.21 27.66 31.47
C VAL A 13 -54.49 26.31 31.67
N LEU A 14 -55.22 25.15 31.63
CA LEU A 14 -54.63 23.84 31.65
C LEU A 14 -53.91 23.47 30.36
N ALA A 15 -54.37 24.01 29.19
CA ALA A 15 -53.72 23.80 27.90
C ALA A 15 -52.44 24.63 27.75
N ALA A 16 -52.36 25.80 28.41
CA ALA A 16 -51.16 26.66 28.39
C ALA A 16 -50.03 26.14 29.28
N SER A 17 -50.30 25.24 30.25
CA SER A 17 -49.28 24.64 31.11
C SER A 17 -48.65 23.36 30.54
N LEU A 18 -49.06 22.92 29.33
CA LEU A 18 -48.47 21.79 28.63
C LEU A 18 -47.46 22.16 27.54
N SER A 19 -47.22 23.46 27.31
CA SER A 19 -46.08 23.93 26.54
C SER A 19 -44.83 23.89 27.42
N GLY A 20 -44.48 22.67 27.84
CA GLY A 20 -43.16 22.41 28.41
C GLY A 20 -42.13 22.74 27.32
N CYS A 21 -41.23 23.71 27.64
CA CYS A 21 -40.00 23.84 26.92
C CYS A 21 -39.39 22.46 26.82
N LYS A 22 -39.20 21.93 25.64
CA LYS A 22 -38.22 20.91 25.41
C LYS A 22 -36.89 21.59 25.69
N ASP A 23 -36.41 21.45 26.92
CA ASP A 23 -35.00 21.70 27.20
C ASP A 23 -34.23 20.70 26.33
N ASN A 24 -33.77 21.18 25.21
CA ASN A 24 -32.79 20.50 24.38
C ASN A 24 -31.46 20.56 25.12
N THR A 25 -31.40 19.93 26.30
CA THR A 25 -30.16 19.72 27.02
C THR A 25 -29.47 18.58 26.32
N GLY A 26 -28.67 18.89 25.31
CA GLY A 26 -27.75 17.96 24.73
C GLY A 26 -26.93 17.30 25.84
N GLU A 27 -26.87 15.99 25.85
CA GLU A 27 -26.05 15.26 26.81
C GLU A 27 -24.58 15.41 26.39
N ARG A 28 -23.73 15.95 27.28
CA ARG A 28 -22.30 16.08 27.02
C ARG A 28 -21.62 14.75 27.33
N VAL A 29 -21.18 14.05 26.29
CA VAL A 29 -20.50 12.76 26.38
C VAL A 29 -18.99 12.96 26.28
N THR A 30 -18.24 12.33 27.19
CA THR A 30 -16.77 12.32 27.17
C THR A 30 -16.27 10.92 26.87
N TYR A 31 -15.44 10.79 25.85
CA TYR A 31 -14.88 9.49 25.43
C TYR A 31 -13.46 9.66 24.87
N LYS A 32 -12.72 8.54 24.73
CA LYS A 32 -11.41 8.54 24.07
C LYS A 32 -11.57 8.42 22.57
N ALA A 33 -10.82 9.22 21.82
CA ALA A 33 -10.80 9.16 20.36
C ALA A 33 -9.39 9.43 19.81
N ASN A 34 -9.15 8.96 18.60
CA ASN A 34 -8.01 9.34 17.77
C ASN A 34 -8.19 10.80 17.35
N VAL A 35 -7.39 11.70 17.91
CA VAL A 35 -7.41 13.13 17.59
C VAL A 35 -6.31 13.42 16.57
N PRO A 36 -6.62 14.07 15.43
CA PRO A 36 -5.64 14.30 14.38
C PRO A 36 -4.55 15.29 14.83
N VAL A 37 -3.32 15.00 14.45
CA VAL A 37 -2.18 15.91 14.52
C VAL A 37 -1.91 16.39 13.11
N TYR A 38 -2.01 17.69 12.88
CA TYR A 38 -1.85 18.30 11.57
C TYR A 38 -0.45 18.86 11.38
N MET A 39 0.06 18.75 10.15
CA MET A 39 1.14 19.54 9.61
C MET A 39 0.56 20.49 8.56
N GLY A 40 0.82 21.78 8.69
CA GLY A 40 0.32 22.78 7.74
C GLY A 40 0.82 22.52 6.31
N PHE A 41 0.06 22.92 5.29
CA PHE A 41 0.42 22.60 3.88
C PHE A 41 1.77 23.20 3.48
N ASP A 42 2.10 24.41 3.89
CA ASP A 42 3.39 25.04 3.54
C ASP A 42 4.57 24.29 4.19
N GLU A 43 4.42 23.93 5.47
CA GLU A 43 5.40 23.13 6.21
C GLU A 43 5.57 21.76 5.54
N PHE A 44 4.46 21.09 5.26
CA PHE A 44 4.43 19.77 4.62
C PHE A 44 5.14 19.78 3.25
N ARG A 45 4.83 20.77 2.39
CA ARG A 45 5.37 20.83 1.04
C ARG A 45 6.81 21.32 0.97
N SER A 46 7.34 21.84 2.06
CA SER A 46 8.76 22.22 2.22
C SER A 46 9.56 21.27 3.10
N SER A 47 8.96 20.14 3.52
CA SER A 47 9.57 19.25 4.52
C SER A 47 10.64 18.31 3.97
N PHE A 48 10.74 18.13 2.63
CA PHE A 48 11.74 17.24 2.04
C PHE A 48 13.15 17.59 2.51
N SER A 49 13.86 16.62 3.03
CA SER A 49 15.24 16.80 3.48
C SER A 49 16.05 15.50 3.39
N ILE A 50 17.37 15.62 3.43
CA ILE A 50 18.27 14.49 3.63
C ILE A 50 18.80 14.54 5.07
N THR A 51 18.85 13.37 5.71
CA THR A 51 19.39 13.22 7.06
C THR A 51 20.42 12.10 7.11
N GLU A 52 21.12 12.00 8.24
CA GLU A 52 22.05 10.91 8.52
C GLU A 52 21.33 9.55 8.40
N PRO A 53 22.08 8.47 8.10
CA PRO A 53 21.55 7.12 8.07
C PRO A 53 20.81 6.74 9.35
N ARG A 54 19.66 6.08 9.21
CA ARG A 54 18.82 5.61 10.32
C ARG A 54 18.78 4.08 10.36
N GLU A 55 18.29 3.54 11.48
CA GLU A 55 17.92 2.14 11.56
C GLU A 55 16.64 1.88 10.77
N ILE A 56 16.57 0.71 10.09
CA ILE A 56 15.38 0.26 9.38
C ILE A 56 14.44 -0.37 10.42
N SER A 57 13.21 0.11 10.49
CA SER A 57 12.21 -0.39 11.44
C SER A 57 11.01 -1.00 10.74
N PHE A 58 10.44 -0.27 9.78
CA PHE A 58 9.27 -0.66 9.03
C PHE A 58 9.52 -0.53 7.52
N PRO A 59 10.37 -1.43 6.95
CA PRO A 59 10.68 -1.36 5.53
C PRO A 59 9.42 -1.66 4.71
N GLY A 60 9.20 -0.85 3.70
CA GLY A 60 8.24 -1.09 2.65
C GLY A 60 8.95 -1.59 1.40
N LYS A 61 8.77 -0.88 0.30
CA LYS A 61 9.36 -1.22 -0.99
C LYS A 61 10.87 -1.11 -1.02
N ILE A 62 11.47 -1.98 -1.81
CA ILE A 62 12.87 -1.90 -2.18
C ILE A 62 12.95 -1.59 -3.67
N TYR A 63 13.79 -0.63 -4.02
CA TYR A 63 14.14 -0.31 -5.39
C TYR A 63 15.65 -0.41 -5.58
N PHE A 64 16.08 -1.09 -6.63
CA PHE A 64 17.49 -1.20 -6.97
C PHE A 64 17.81 -0.29 -8.14
N LYS A 65 18.82 0.58 -7.99
CA LYS A 65 19.32 1.43 -9.06
C LYS A 65 20.84 1.51 -9.01
N ASP A 66 21.47 1.13 -10.11
CA ASP A 66 22.94 1.07 -10.23
C ASP A 66 23.54 0.25 -9.05
N ASN A 67 24.33 0.88 -8.21
CA ASN A 67 24.91 0.27 -7.03
C ASN A 67 24.20 0.66 -5.72
N PHE A 68 22.99 1.20 -5.78
CA PHE A 68 22.25 1.63 -4.60
C PHE A 68 20.96 0.87 -4.41
N LEU A 69 20.66 0.57 -3.14
CA LEU A 69 19.35 0.13 -2.71
C LEU A 69 18.62 1.31 -2.07
N PHE A 70 17.40 1.52 -2.51
CA PHE A 70 16.46 2.45 -1.94
C PHE A 70 15.42 1.62 -1.20
N VAL A 71 15.37 1.76 0.12
CA VAL A 71 14.44 1.00 0.98
C VAL A 71 13.48 1.98 1.62
N ASN A 72 12.21 1.88 1.28
CA ASN A 72 11.17 2.69 1.90
C ASN A 72 11.09 2.37 3.41
N GLU A 73 10.96 3.38 4.24
CA GLU A 73 10.51 3.31 5.62
C GLU A 73 9.11 3.86 5.67
N ILE A 74 8.12 2.98 5.83
CA ILE A 74 6.69 3.31 5.65
C ILE A 74 6.28 4.53 6.45
N GLY A 75 5.71 5.51 5.74
CA GLY A 75 5.22 6.77 6.29
C GLY A 75 6.31 7.80 6.61
N LYS A 76 7.61 7.46 6.46
CA LYS A 76 8.70 8.32 6.89
C LYS A 76 9.65 8.75 5.78
N GLY A 77 9.90 7.88 4.78
CA GLY A 77 10.81 8.19 3.69
C GLY A 77 11.61 6.99 3.21
N ILE A 78 12.87 7.22 2.79
CA ILE A 78 13.63 6.21 2.05
C ILE A 78 15.07 6.13 2.57
N HIS A 79 15.46 4.94 3.02
CA HIS A 79 16.87 4.62 3.30
C HIS A 79 17.64 4.47 2.00
N VAL A 80 18.78 5.10 1.92
CA VAL A 80 19.71 4.96 0.80
C VAL A 80 20.92 4.15 1.24
N ILE A 81 21.19 3.08 0.52
CA ILE A 81 22.20 2.09 0.87
C ILE A 81 23.15 1.89 -0.30
N ASP A 82 24.42 2.17 -0.10
CA ASP A 82 25.48 1.83 -1.05
C ASP A 82 25.68 0.31 -1.05
N ASN A 83 25.33 -0.30 -2.15
CA ASN A 83 25.44 -1.74 -2.41
C ASN A 83 26.52 -2.06 -3.47
N SER A 84 27.47 -1.17 -3.68
CA SER A 84 28.59 -1.40 -4.63
C SER A 84 29.38 -2.66 -4.26
N ASN A 85 29.39 -3.02 -2.97
CA ASN A 85 29.83 -4.31 -2.48
C ASN A 85 28.67 -5.04 -1.80
N PRO A 86 27.96 -5.94 -2.50
CA PRO A 86 26.81 -6.65 -1.93
C PRO A 86 27.11 -7.48 -0.67
N ALA A 87 28.39 -7.84 -0.43
CA ALA A 87 28.79 -8.52 0.80
C ALA A 87 28.91 -7.58 2.01
N ASN A 88 28.95 -6.27 1.79
CA ASN A 88 29.06 -5.26 2.84
C ASN A 88 28.27 -4.00 2.48
N PRO A 89 26.95 -4.07 2.39
CA PRO A 89 26.10 -2.92 2.10
C PRO A 89 26.19 -1.87 3.22
N ARG A 90 26.18 -0.58 2.86
CA ARG A 90 26.36 0.52 3.82
C ARG A 90 25.21 1.53 3.69
N LYS A 91 24.50 1.81 4.79
CA LYS A 91 23.55 2.92 4.84
C LYS A 91 24.33 4.25 4.67
N VAL A 92 23.94 5.07 3.69
CA VAL A 92 24.65 6.32 3.36
C VAL A 92 23.82 7.58 3.56
N GLY A 93 22.50 7.45 3.74
CA GLY A 93 21.61 8.56 4.02
C GLY A 93 20.17 8.10 4.19
N PHE A 94 19.33 9.06 4.56
CA PHE A 94 17.89 8.89 4.61
C PHE A 94 17.22 10.10 3.97
N TYR A 95 16.37 9.85 2.98
CA TYR A 95 15.52 10.87 2.37
C TYR A 95 14.23 10.96 3.16
N ASP A 96 14.08 12.06 3.90
CA ASP A 96 12.91 12.31 4.73
C ASP A 96 11.76 12.80 3.84
N ILE A 97 10.79 11.91 3.58
CA ILE A 97 9.62 12.16 2.73
C ILE A 97 8.40 11.78 3.56
N VAL A 98 7.80 12.77 4.18
CA VAL A 98 6.69 12.57 5.12
C VAL A 98 5.52 11.88 4.43
N GLY A 99 5.07 10.74 4.97
CA GLY A 99 3.97 9.96 4.43
C GLY A 99 4.31 9.07 3.24
N ASN A 100 5.60 8.86 2.93
CA ASN A 100 6.02 8.02 1.82
C ASN A 100 5.74 6.52 2.08
N VAL A 101 5.16 5.87 1.08
CA VAL A 101 4.83 4.43 1.10
C VAL A 101 5.39 3.73 -0.13
N ASP A 102 5.44 4.42 -1.27
CA ASP A 102 5.85 3.82 -2.54
C ASP A 102 6.81 4.72 -3.31
N MET A 103 7.57 4.13 -4.22
CA MET A 103 8.50 4.84 -5.07
C MET A 103 8.71 4.13 -6.40
N ALA A 104 9.14 4.90 -7.40
CA ALA A 104 9.65 4.38 -8.66
C ALA A 104 10.82 5.26 -9.13
N ILE A 105 11.78 4.69 -9.84
CA ILE A 105 12.95 5.44 -10.33
C ILE A 105 13.08 5.28 -11.85
N ARG A 106 13.20 6.41 -12.55
CA ARG A 106 13.53 6.46 -13.97
C ARG A 106 14.77 7.32 -14.19
N GLY A 107 15.83 6.72 -14.72
CA GLY A 107 17.12 7.41 -14.82
C GLY A 107 17.60 7.91 -13.46
N ASN A 108 17.79 9.20 -13.31
CA ASN A 108 18.18 9.82 -12.05
C ASN A 108 17.02 10.52 -11.32
N ILE A 109 15.79 10.21 -11.66
CA ILE A 109 14.63 10.80 -11.01
C ILE A 109 13.90 9.72 -10.21
N LEU A 110 13.73 9.99 -8.93
CA LEU A 110 12.92 9.22 -7.99
C LEU A 110 11.55 9.90 -7.90
N PHE A 111 10.50 9.13 -8.16
CA PHE A 111 9.11 9.51 -7.95
C PHE A 111 8.63 8.84 -6.68
N ALA A 112 8.01 9.59 -5.78
CA ALA A 112 7.54 9.07 -4.50
C ALA A 112 6.20 9.73 -4.13
N ASP A 113 5.35 8.99 -3.43
CA ASP A 113 4.25 9.62 -2.73
C ASP A 113 4.76 10.37 -1.49
N SER A 114 4.05 11.42 -1.12
CA SER A 114 4.22 12.16 0.11
C SER A 114 2.82 12.48 0.61
N PHE A 115 2.23 11.66 1.46
CA PHE A 115 0.81 11.67 1.82
C PHE A 115 -0.09 11.90 0.60
N ILE A 116 -0.62 13.13 0.47
CA ILE A 116 -1.57 13.49 -0.59
C ILE A 116 -0.91 13.88 -1.92
N ASP A 117 0.41 14.11 -1.95
CA ASP A 117 1.14 14.65 -3.08
C ASP A 117 2.06 13.60 -3.74
N LEU A 118 2.37 13.77 -5.02
CA LEU A 118 3.40 13.04 -5.75
C LEU A 118 4.61 13.96 -5.96
N VAL A 119 5.80 13.52 -5.56
CA VAL A 119 7.04 14.29 -5.71
C VAL A 119 7.99 13.64 -6.70
N ALA A 120 8.75 14.47 -7.42
CA ALA A 120 9.89 14.07 -8.24
C ALA A 120 11.16 14.65 -7.63
N ILE A 121 12.14 13.78 -7.38
CA ILE A 121 13.39 14.10 -6.71
C ILE A 121 14.53 13.73 -7.65
N ASP A 122 15.39 14.67 -7.98
CA ASP A 122 16.64 14.43 -8.69
C ASP A 122 17.65 13.80 -7.71
N ILE A 123 18.03 12.56 -8.00
CA ILE A 123 19.00 11.76 -7.25
C ILE A 123 20.30 11.55 -8.02
N SER A 124 20.61 12.40 -9.02
CA SER A 124 21.89 12.36 -9.75
C SER A 124 23.10 12.48 -8.81
N LYS A 125 22.89 13.15 -7.67
CA LYS A 125 23.82 13.22 -6.55
C LYS A 125 23.12 12.63 -5.33
N ILE A 126 23.49 11.40 -4.99
CA ILE A 126 22.87 10.63 -3.91
C ILE A 126 22.95 11.34 -2.54
N ASP A 127 24.03 12.06 -2.31
CA ASP A 127 24.29 12.83 -1.08
C ASP A 127 23.64 14.22 -1.08
N LYS A 128 23.07 14.66 -2.22
CA LYS A 128 22.44 15.98 -2.39
C LYS A 128 21.21 15.90 -3.30
N PRO A 129 20.20 15.08 -2.94
CA PRO A 129 18.97 15.00 -3.70
C PRO A 129 18.22 16.33 -3.66
N VAL A 130 17.46 16.62 -4.71
CA VAL A 130 16.68 17.86 -4.82
C VAL A 130 15.27 17.52 -5.28
N GLU A 131 14.25 17.93 -4.54
CA GLU A 131 12.88 17.91 -5.04
C GLU A 131 12.77 18.93 -6.18
N ILE A 132 12.47 18.45 -7.39
CA ILE A 132 12.44 19.26 -8.61
C ILE A 132 11.03 19.59 -9.07
N SER A 133 10.03 18.83 -8.64
CA SER A 133 8.62 19.13 -8.88
C SER A 133 7.71 18.32 -7.96
N ARG A 134 6.47 18.80 -7.83
CA ARG A 134 5.40 18.18 -7.04
C ARG A 134 4.07 18.33 -7.78
N ILE A 135 3.25 17.27 -7.77
CA ILE A 135 1.84 17.37 -8.11
C ILE A 135 1.06 17.25 -6.81
N GLU A 136 0.28 18.28 -6.51
CA GLU A 136 -0.52 18.34 -5.29
C GLU A 136 -1.81 17.52 -5.41
N ASN A 137 -2.24 16.92 -4.31
CA ASN A 137 -3.53 16.20 -4.19
C ASN A 137 -3.71 15.04 -5.20
N VAL A 138 -2.63 14.33 -5.50
CA VAL A 138 -2.68 13.12 -6.34
C VAL A 138 -3.38 11.97 -5.60
N PHE A 139 -3.14 11.86 -4.29
CA PHE A 139 -3.65 10.81 -3.42
C PHE A 139 -4.66 11.41 -2.44
N PRO A 140 -5.94 11.54 -2.83
CA PRO A 140 -6.91 12.14 -1.94
C PRO A 140 -7.10 11.30 -0.67
N GLU A 141 -7.14 11.97 0.46
CA GLU A 141 -7.59 11.42 1.74
C GLU A 141 -6.67 10.36 2.39
N ILE A 142 -5.40 10.25 1.97
CA ILE A 142 -4.44 9.40 2.66
C ILE A 142 -4.12 9.99 4.03
N VAL A 143 -4.28 9.17 5.08
CA VAL A 143 -3.98 9.49 6.47
C VAL A 143 -3.23 8.32 7.13
N PRO A 144 -2.39 8.55 8.15
CA PRO A 144 -1.78 7.47 8.93
C PRO A 144 -2.85 6.65 9.66
N GLU A 145 -2.54 5.43 10.06
CA GLU A 145 -3.40 4.66 10.96
C GLU A 145 -3.42 5.27 12.35
N GLY A 146 -4.61 5.28 12.95
CA GLY A 146 -4.78 5.54 14.38
C GLY A 146 -4.98 4.23 15.15
N ASP A 147 -5.16 4.35 16.45
CA ASP A 147 -5.48 3.20 17.29
C ASP A 147 -6.88 2.65 16.94
N HIS A 148 -6.94 1.41 16.51
CA HIS A 148 -8.17 0.76 16.02
C HIS A 148 -9.23 0.53 17.12
N TRP A 149 -8.87 0.65 18.39
CA TRP A 149 -9.79 0.53 19.52
C TRP A 149 -10.62 1.80 19.78
N TYR A 150 -10.24 2.93 19.19
CA TYR A 150 -10.90 4.20 19.44
C TYR A 150 -11.49 4.81 18.16
N PRO A 151 -12.63 5.49 18.25
CA PRO A 151 -13.20 6.22 17.12
C PRO A 151 -12.27 7.38 16.72
N TYR A 152 -12.46 7.88 15.50
CA TYR A 152 -11.73 9.06 15.01
C TYR A 152 -12.53 10.34 15.33
N ALA A 153 -11.84 11.33 15.85
CA ALA A 153 -12.39 12.67 16.03
C ALA A 153 -12.58 13.36 14.67
N MET A 154 -13.41 14.40 14.66
CA MET A 154 -13.71 15.16 13.45
C MET A 154 -12.44 15.76 12.84
N VAL A 155 -12.31 15.59 11.51
CA VAL A 155 -11.16 16.08 10.74
C VAL A 155 -11.48 17.42 10.10
N ASP A 156 -10.60 18.38 10.30
CA ASP A 156 -10.63 19.69 9.62
C ASP A 156 -9.55 19.73 8.53
N LYS A 157 -9.94 19.42 7.31
CA LYS A 157 -9.06 19.34 6.14
C LYS A 157 -8.39 20.70 5.79
N SER A 158 -8.87 21.80 6.33
CA SER A 158 -8.25 23.13 6.09
C SER A 158 -6.95 23.35 6.87
N LYS A 159 -6.67 22.52 7.90
CA LYS A 159 -5.51 22.66 8.79
C LYS A 159 -4.22 22.06 8.22
N GLY A 160 -4.30 21.30 7.13
CA GLY A 160 -3.15 20.64 6.53
C GLY A 160 -3.34 19.13 6.40
N VAL A 161 -2.23 18.40 6.32
CA VAL A 161 -2.22 16.92 6.26
C VAL A 161 -2.20 16.36 7.69
N ILE A 162 -2.85 15.21 7.88
CA ILE A 162 -2.79 14.48 9.15
C ILE A 162 -1.52 13.64 9.14
N VAL A 163 -0.60 13.91 10.04
CA VAL A 163 0.68 13.20 10.14
C VAL A 163 0.71 12.15 11.25
N GLU A 164 -0.22 12.24 12.21
CA GLU A 164 -0.31 11.34 13.36
C GLU A 164 -1.71 11.41 13.96
N TRP A 165 -2.10 10.37 14.68
CA TRP A 165 -3.27 10.37 15.57
C TRP A 165 -2.82 10.20 17.01
N LYS A 166 -3.41 11.00 17.92
CA LYS A 166 -3.17 10.88 19.36
C LYS A 166 -4.46 10.52 20.08
N VAL A 167 -4.45 9.44 20.83
CA VAL A 167 -5.60 9.06 21.66
C VAL A 167 -5.74 10.06 22.79
N LYS A 168 -6.86 10.83 22.80
CA LYS A 168 -7.19 11.83 23.82
C LYS A 168 -8.63 11.71 24.25
N ASN A 169 -8.95 12.18 25.47
CA ASN A 169 -10.32 12.40 25.87
C ASN A 169 -10.88 13.61 25.12
N ILE A 170 -12.02 13.44 24.47
CA ILE A 170 -12.78 14.51 23.83
C ILE A 170 -14.19 14.55 24.45
N SER A 171 -14.82 15.73 24.43
CA SER A 171 -16.19 15.92 24.93
C SER A 171 -17.00 16.58 23.84
N GLU A 172 -18.12 15.97 23.49
CA GLU A 172 -19.04 16.45 22.46
C GLU A 172 -20.46 16.55 23.03
N ASP A 173 -21.21 17.55 22.56
CA ASP A 173 -22.62 17.67 22.89
C ASP A 173 -23.41 16.81 21.90
N VAL A 174 -24.13 15.81 22.41
CA VAL A 174 -24.90 14.84 21.62
C VAL A 174 -26.38 15.20 21.70
N GLU A 175 -27.05 15.35 20.56
CA GLU A 175 -28.50 15.51 20.50
C GLU A 175 -29.22 14.28 21.09
N PRO A 176 -30.29 14.44 21.87
CA PRO A 176 -31.05 13.30 22.42
C PRO A 176 -31.58 12.42 21.30
N GLY A 177 -31.14 11.15 21.25
CA GLY A 177 -31.49 10.19 20.21
C GLY A 177 -30.64 10.26 18.95
N GLY A 178 -29.63 11.15 18.90
CA GLY A 178 -28.64 11.21 17.85
C GLY A 178 -27.62 10.06 17.95
N SER A 179 -27.19 9.56 16.82
CA SER A 179 -26.06 8.63 16.76
C SER A 179 -24.80 9.31 17.24
N TRP A 180 -23.97 8.64 18.03
CA TRP A 180 -22.69 9.15 18.51
C TRP A 180 -21.82 9.59 17.33
N GLY A 181 -21.42 10.89 17.29
CA GLY A 181 -20.75 11.51 16.15
C GLY A 181 -19.40 10.92 15.75
N GLY A 182 -18.74 10.17 16.62
CA GLY A 182 -17.44 9.55 16.34
C GLY A 182 -17.43 8.43 15.29
N TRP A 183 -18.58 8.00 14.77
CA TRP A 183 -18.68 6.89 13.81
C TRP A 183 -18.71 7.32 12.35
N ILE A 184 -18.80 8.62 12.06
CA ILE A 184 -19.18 9.12 10.73
C ILE A 184 -17.98 9.23 9.75
N TYR A 185 -16.75 9.28 10.22
CA TYR A 185 -15.60 9.61 9.36
C TYR A 185 -14.76 8.43 8.85
N ARG A 186 -15.15 7.20 9.13
CA ARG A 186 -14.36 6.04 8.69
C ARG A 186 -14.52 5.72 7.18
N GLY A 187 -15.57 6.23 6.55
CA GLY A 187 -15.90 5.93 5.14
C GLY A 187 -15.05 6.67 4.11
N ASP A 188 -14.54 7.86 4.47
CA ASP A 188 -13.91 8.77 3.50
C ASP A 188 -12.39 8.88 3.65
N MET A 189 -11.78 8.18 4.62
CA MET A 189 -10.34 8.21 4.84
C MET A 189 -9.67 6.97 4.24
N ALA A 190 -8.77 7.20 3.31
CA ALA A 190 -7.84 6.17 2.84
C ALA A 190 -6.67 6.12 3.81
N PHE A 191 -6.60 5.07 4.64
CA PHE A 191 -5.49 4.91 5.57
C PHE A 191 -4.21 4.51 4.82
N LEU A 192 -3.06 5.02 5.26
CA LEU A 192 -1.74 4.47 4.94
C LEU A 192 -1.66 2.96 5.26
N ALA A 193 -2.59 2.48 6.05
CA ALA A 193 -2.83 1.09 6.39
C ALA A 193 -3.09 0.13 5.23
N LEU A 194 -3.32 0.59 4.04
CA LEU A 194 -3.19 -0.29 2.87
C LEU A 194 -1.74 -0.80 2.73
N ALA A 195 -0.80 -0.20 3.46
CA ALA A 195 0.56 -0.67 3.64
C ALA A 195 0.78 -1.45 4.95
N ASN A 196 -0.09 -1.31 5.97
CA ASN A 196 0.10 -1.81 7.33
C ASN A 196 -1.01 -2.77 7.79
N SER A 197 -1.48 -3.70 6.98
CA SER A 197 -2.35 -4.75 7.54
C SER A 197 -1.54 -5.56 8.57
N GLU A 198 -2.04 -5.65 9.82
CA GLU A 198 -1.42 -6.44 10.91
C GLU A 198 -1.14 -7.92 10.56
N ALA A 199 -1.59 -8.37 9.43
CA ALA A 199 -1.38 -9.72 8.93
C ALA A 199 -0.26 -9.82 7.90
N GLY A 200 0.69 -8.94 7.91
CA GLY A 200 1.87 -9.09 7.05
C GLY A 200 2.19 -7.82 6.27
N TRP A 201 3.36 -7.44 6.43
CA TRP A 201 4.10 -6.50 5.65
C TRP A 201 3.87 -6.74 4.18
N SER A 202 3.19 -5.82 3.53
CA SER A 202 3.24 -5.71 2.09
C SER A 202 4.50 -4.92 1.74
N ALA A 203 5.67 -5.49 1.97
CA ALA A 203 6.89 -4.94 1.43
C ALA A 203 6.84 -5.12 -0.08
N GLY A 204 6.39 -4.11 -0.78
CA GLY A 204 6.48 -4.06 -2.22
C GLY A 204 7.90 -3.74 -2.64
N ALA A 205 8.50 -4.59 -3.41
CA ALA A 205 9.81 -4.31 -3.97
C ALA A 205 9.71 -3.51 -5.27
N GLY A 206 10.74 -2.75 -5.57
CA GLY A 206 10.90 -1.96 -6.79
C GLY A 206 10.67 -2.74 -8.08
N THR A 207 11.19 -2.33 -9.21
CA THR A 207 10.90 -2.77 -10.58
C THR A 207 10.64 -4.26 -10.83
N ALA A 208 10.91 -5.14 -9.88
CA ALA A 208 10.70 -6.58 -10.00
C ALA A 208 9.81 -7.21 -8.91
N GLY A 209 9.32 -6.43 -7.94
CA GLY A 209 8.47 -6.97 -6.86
C GLY A 209 7.01 -7.12 -7.25
N SER A 210 6.38 -8.14 -6.73
CA SER A 210 4.98 -8.48 -7.03
C SER A 210 3.95 -7.57 -6.38
N MET A 211 4.38 -6.65 -5.52
CA MET A 211 3.52 -5.83 -4.66
C MET A 211 3.62 -4.32 -4.95
N ALA A 212 3.92 -3.94 -6.19
CA ALA A 212 4.09 -2.55 -6.58
C ALA A 212 2.75 -1.82 -6.75
N ARG A 213 2.63 -0.60 -6.19
CA ARG A 213 1.52 0.35 -6.45
C ARG A 213 1.90 1.42 -7.47
N PHE A 214 3.19 1.60 -7.68
CA PHE A 214 3.78 2.48 -8.69
C PHE A 214 4.43 1.64 -9.78
N MET A 215 4.09 1.91 -11.03
CA MET A 215 4.61 1.18 -12.17
C MET A 215 4.98 2.14 -13.30
N LEU A 216 6.26 2.14 -13.68
CA LEU A 216 6.76 2.92 -14.78
C LEU A 216 6.57 2.19 -16.12
N ASN A 217 5.99 2.87 -17.07
CA ASN A 217 5.89 2.49 -18.47
C ASN A 217 6.50 3.60 -19.32
N ASP A 218 7.78 3.46 -19.66
CA ASP A 218 8.60 4.48 -20.36
C ASP A 218 8.48 5.87 -19.69
N LYS A 219 7.70 6.75 -20.27
CA LYS A 219 7.48 8.14 -19.84
C LYS A 219 6.23 8.35 -18.98
N TYR A 220 5.54 7.28 -18.66
CA TYR A 220 4.32 7.31 -17.84
C TYR A 220 4.51 6.53 -16.55
N LEU A 221 3.99 7.09 -15.48
CA LEU A 221 3.89 6.45 -14.17
C LEU A 221 2.42 6.13 -13.92
N HIS A 222 2.09 4.83 -13.91
CA HIS A 222 0.81 4.35 -13.42
C HIS A 222 0.88 4.19 -11.91
N LEU A 223 -0.15 4.64 -11.19
CA LEU A 223 -0.17 4.56 -9.74
C LEU A 223 -1.59 4.33 -9.21
N ILE A 224 -1.69 3.54 -8.16
CA ILE A 224 -2.91 3.36 -7.39
C ILE A 224 -3.02 4.55 -6.45
N ALA A 225 -3.79 5.58 -6.86
CA ALA A 225 -4.00 6.78 -6.08
C ALA A 225 -5.00 6.56 -4.94
N HIS A 226 -5.93 5.63 -5.14
CA HIS A 226 -6.92 5.15 -4.18
C HIS A 226 -7.28 3.72 -4.56
N PRO A 227 -7.75 2.86 -3.66
CA PRO A 227 -8.13 1.50 -4.04
C PRO A 227 -9.02 1.39 -5.27
N TRP A 228 -9.81 2.41 -5.57
CA TRP A 228 -10.68 2.45 -6.76
C TRP A 228 -10.23 3.43 -7.84
N MET A 229 -9.06 4.05 -7.70
CA MET A 229 -8.59 5.04 -8.66
C MET A 229 -7.16 4.77 -9.11
N LEU A 230 -7.04 4.42 -10.37
CA LEU A 230 -5.77 4.34 -11.09
C LEU A 230 -5.50 5.71 -11.73
N LYS A 231 -4.34 6.28 -11.52
CA LYS A 231 -3.88 7.48 -12.22
C LYS A 231 -2.69 7.17 -13.09
N THR A 232 -2.64 7.83 -14.24
CA THR A 232 -1.48 7.84 -15.13
C THR A 232 -0.89 9.24 -15.16
N VAL A 233 0.38 9.34 -14.79
CA VAL A 233 1.12 10.60 -14.75
C VAL A 233 2.16 10.60 -15.89
N ASN A 234 2.15 11.62 -16.73
CA ASN A 234 3.25 11.83 -17.66
C ASN A 234 4.43 12.40 -16.89
N VAL A 235 5.52 11.63 -16.88
CA VAL A 235 6.77 11.93 -16.17
C VAL A 235 7.95 12.13 -17.15
N GLU A 236 7.68 12.27 -18.45
CA GLU A 236 8.71 12.49 -19.47
C GLU A 236 9.57 13.71 -19.12
N ASN A 237 8.93 14.81 -18.73
CA ASN A 237 9.59 15.95 -18.13
C ASN A 237 9.31 15.95 -16.62
N ALA A 238 10.27 15.48 -15.85
CA ALA A 238 10.12 15.35 -14.39
C ALA A 238 10.00 16.71 -13.67
N THR A 239 10.42 17.83 -14.28
CA THR A 239 10.20 19.17 -13.70
C THR A 239 8.80 19.72 -13.97
N LYS A 240 8.00 19.02 -14.79
CA LYS A 240 6.65 19.41 -15.17
C LYS A 240 5.78 18.18 -15.37
N MET A 241 5.60 17.41 -14.30
CA MET A 241 4.72 16.25 -14.32
C MET A 241 3.25 16.67 -14.54
N ILE A 242 2.47 15.85 -15.23
CA ILE A 242 1.06 16.12 -15.54
C ILE A 242 0.25 14.83 -15.37
N ILE A 243 -0.87 14.88 -14.68
CA ILE A 243 -1.85 13.78 -14.67
C ILE A 243 -2.43 13.68 -16.08
N ALA A 244 -2.12 12.58 -16.75
CA ALA A 244 -2.56 12.31 -18.12
C ALA A 244 -3.93 11.62 -18.14
N ASP A 245 -4.22 10.78 -17.14
CA ASP A 245 -5.49 10.07 -17.00
C ASP A 245 -5.83 9.77 -15.54
N SER A 246 -7.13 9.57 -15.27
CA SER A 246 -7.66 9.11 -13.99
C SER A 246 -8.81 8.16 -14.24
N LEU A 247 -8.59 6.87 -13.99
CA LEU A 247 -9.54 5.79 -14.27
C LEU A 247 -10.13 5.28 -12.96
N ASN A 248 -11.47 5.33 -12.85
CA ASN A 248 -12.18 4.66 -11.77
C ASN A 248 -12.30 3.16 -12.07
N VAL A 249 -11.79 2.35 -11.16
CA VAL A 249 -11.85 0.89 -11.22
C VAL A 249 -12.86 0.40 -10.19
N SER A 250 -13.76 -0.49 -10.60
CA SER A 250 -14.86 -0.97 -9.74
C SER A 250 -14.44 -1.99 -8.68
N ARG A 251 -13.13 -2.23 -8.51
CA ARG A 251 -12.55 -3.21 -7.58
C ARG A 251 -11.43 -2.57 -6.78
N ASN A 252 -11.24 -3.03 -5.55
CA ASN A 252 -10.12 -2.58 -4.71
C ASN A 252 -8.79 -3.08 -5.28
N MET A 253 -8.05 -2.18 -5.90
CA MET A 253 -6.71 -2.46 -6.43
C MET A 253 -5.67 -2.48 -5.31
N GLU A 254 -4.73 -3.41 -5.39
CA GLU A 254 -3.65 -3.57 -4.42
C GLU A 254 -2.27 -3.49 -5.07
N THR A 255 -2.11 -4.11 -6.23
CA THR A 255 -0.81 -4.24 -6.89
C THR A 255 -0.91 -3.98 -8.38
N LEU A 256 0.21 -3.51 -8.95
CA LEU A 256 0.40 -3.33 -10.38
C LEU A 256 1.61 -4.14 -10.84
N PHE A 257 1.48 -4.83 -11.96
CA PHE A 257 2.59 -5.49 -12.64
C PHE A 257 2.52 -5.20 -14.13
N LEU A 258 3.66 -4.85 -14.73
CA LEU A 258 3.74 -4.52 -16.15
C LEU A 258 4.52 -5.60 -16.92
N LEU A 259 3.93 -6.08 -18.00
CA LEU A 259 4.57 -6.98 -18.96
C LEU A 259 4.37 -6.42 -20.37
N GLY A 260 5.40 -5.80 -20.93
CA GLY A 260 5.29 -5.10 -22.20
C GLY A 260 4.19 -4.04 -22.18
N GLU A 261 3.21 -4.18 -23.08
CA GLU A 261 2.05 -3.28 -23.19
C GLU A 261 0.83 -3.76 -22.39
N LYS A 262 1.01 -4.70 -21.46
CA LYS A 262 -0.05 -5.23 -20.61
C LYS A 262 0.22 -4.90 -19.16
N MET A 263 -0.78 -4.35 -18.50
CA MET A 263 -0.75 -4.06 -17.07
C MET A 263 -1.70 -5.01 -16.35
N PHE A 264 -1.15 -5.80 -15.45
CA PHE A 264 -1.88 -6.68 -14.55
C PHE A 264 -2.13 -5.93 -13.25
N VAL A 265 -3.37 -5.91 -12.82
CA VAL A 265 -3.81 -5.24 -11.59
C VAL A 265 -4.36 -6.29 -10.64
N GLY A 266 -3.62 -6.58 -9.59
CA GLY A 266 -4.11 -7.41 -8.49
C GLY A 266 -5.14 -6.64 -7.69
N THR A 267 -6.26 -7.28 -7.38
CA THR A 267 -7.38 -6.71 -6.63
C THR A 267 -7.79 -7.65 -5.49
N THR A 268 -8.59 -7.18 -4.54
CA THR A 268 -9.12 -8.05 -3.47
C THR A 268 -10.04 -9.16 -3.96
N THR A 269 -10.43 -9.20 -5.23
CA THR A 269 -11.40 -10.17 -5.76
C THR A 269 -10.97 -10.79 -7.09
N GLY A 270 -9.72 -10.61 -7.47
CA GLY A 270 -9.19 -11.14 -8.73
C GLY A 270 -8.13 -10.27 -9.38
N MET A 271 -7.86 -10.58 -10.62
CA MET A 271 -6.88 -9.89 -11.44
C MET A 271 -7.58 -9.21 -12.62
N LEU A 272 -7.24 -7.93 -12.87
CA LEU A 272 -7.65 -7.22 -14.08
C LEU A 272 -6.45 -7.11 -15.02
N ILE A 273 -6.72 -7.17 -16.32
CA ILE A 273 -5.68 -7.02 -17.34
C ILE A 273 -6.06 -5.83 -18.23
N TYR A 274 -5.17 -4.86 -18.29
CA TYR A 274 -5.31 -3.65 -19.11
C TYR A 274 -4.30 -3.66 -20.25
N ASP A 275 -4.76 -3.17 -21.41
CA ASP A 275 -3.90 -2.72 -22.50
C ASP A 275 -3.40 -1.30 -22.17
N VAL A 276 -2.09 -1.11 -22.16
CA VAL A 276 -1.44 0.17 -21.93
C VAL A 276 -0.54 0.58 -23.11
N THR A 277 -0.84 0.07 -24.31
CA THR A 277 -0.20 0.53 -25.57
C THR A 277 -0.34 2.05 -25.72
N ASP A 278 -1.53 2.58 -25.47
CA ASP A 278 -1.72 4.00 -25.15
C ASP A 278 -1.74 4.16 -23.62
N ALA A 279 -0.58 4.46 -23.04
CA ALA A 279 -0.44 4.60 -21.59
C ALA A 279 -1.36 5.69 -21.00
N THR A 280 -1.81 6.67 -21.81
CA THR A 280 -2.73 7.72 -21.36
C THR A 280 -4.19 7.28 -21.31
N LYS A 281 -4.50 6.06 -21.81
CA LYS A 281 -5.87 5.53 -21.85
C LYS A 281 -5.87 4.02 -21.60
N PRO A 282 -5.51 3.56 -20.40
CA PRO A 282 -5.56 2.14 -20.06
C PRO A 282 -6.92 1.55 -20.39
N ARG A 283 -6.96 0.48 -21.18
CA ARG A 283 -8.19 -0.16 -21.65
C ARG A 283 -8.29 -1.56 -21.08
N LEU A 284 -9.34 -1.82 -20.32
CA LEU A 284 -9.61 -3.16 -19.78
C LEU A 284 -9.76 -4.16 -20.92
N LEU A 285 -8.96 -5.22 -20.88
CA LEU A 285 -9.01 -6.35 -21.81
C LEU A 285 -9.84 -7.49 -21.25
N SER A 286 -9.58 -7.84 -19.99
CA SER A 286 -10.22 -8.99 -19.35
C SER A 286 -10.08 -8.89 -17.83
N HIS A 287 -10.75 -9.80 -17.13
CA HIS A 287 -10.59 -10.04 -15.71
C HIS A 287 -10.61 -11.54 -15.43
N TYR A 288 -9.96 -11.90 -14.34
CA TYR A 288 -10.02 -13.24 -13.74
C TYR A 288 -10.51 -13.05 -12.30
N ASP A 289 -11.58 -13.76 -11.95
CA ASP A 289 -12.21 -13.68 -10.62
C ASP A 289 -11.81 -14.88 -9.77
N HIS A 290 -11.47 -14.62 -8.52
CA HIS A 290 -11.29 -15.63 -7.47
C HIS A 290 -11.91 -15.16 -6.16
N PHE A 291 -11.87 -16.00 -5.13
CA PHE A 291 -12.34 -15.62 -3.80
C PHE A 291 -11.50 -14.47 -3.24
N THR A 292 -12.11 -13.65 -2.37
CA THR A 292 -11.46 -12.46 -1.81
C THR A 292 -10.15 -12.79 -1.12
N SER A 293 -9.05 -12.22 -1.60
CA SER A 293 -7.69 -12.40 -1.06
C SER A 293 -6.80 -11.21 -1.42
N CYS A 294 -5.65 -11.06 -0.79
CA CYS A 294 -4.64 -10.06 -1.13
C CYS A 294 -3.62 -10.68 -2.08
N ASP A 295 -3.49 -10.14 -3.29
CA ASP A 295 -2.96 -10.88 -4.42
C ASP A 295 -1.77 -10.20 -5.10
N PRO A 296 -0.55 -10.49 -4.67
CA PRO A 296 0.60 -10.21 -5.52
C PRO A 296 0.54 -11.07 -6.78
N VAL A 297 0.82 -10.45 -7.92
CA VAL A 297 0.85 -11.09 -9.23
C VAL A 297 2.17 -10.85 -9.94
N VAL A 298 2.70 -11.91 -10.56
CA VAL A 298 3.75 -11.83 -11.57
C VAL A 298 3.31 -12.63 -12.81
N ALA A 299 3.75 -12.23 -13.98
CA ALA A 299 3.34 -12.88 -15.21
C ALA A 299 4.51 -12.98 -16.21
N ASP A 300 4.45 -13.99 -17.08
CA ASP A 300 5.18 -14.05 -18.34
C ASP A 300 4.18 -14.01 -19.53
N GLU A 301 4.65 -14.32 -20.73
CA GLU A 301 3.81 -14.25 -21.94
C GLU A 301 2.63 -15.23 -21.93
N ASN A 302 2.68 -16.33 -21.18
CA ASN A 302 1.70 -17.40 -21.20
C ASN A 302 0.95 -17.59 -19.89
N TYR A 303 1.59 -17.27 -18.74
CA TYR A 303 1.05 -17.60 -17.43
C TYR A 303 1.19 -16.42 -16.45
N ALA A 304 0.14 -16.21 -15.67
CA ALA A 304 0.20 -15.38 -14.47
C ALA A 304 0.23 -16.30 -13.23
N TYR A 305 1.04 -15.90 -12.26
CA TYR A 305 1.20 -16.56 -10.97
C TYR A 305 0.71 -15.62 -9.89
N VAL A 306 -0.23 -16.09 -9.07
CA VAL A 306 -0.87 -15.30 -8.03
C VAL A 306 -0.81 -16.08 -6.72
N THR A 307 -0.39 -15.41 -5.64
CA THR A 307 -0.41 -16.00 -4.30
C THR A 307 -1.60 -15.48 -3.53
N LEU A 308 -2.48 -16.37 -3.07
CA LEU A 308 -3.63 -16.05 -2.23
C LEU A 308 -3.30 -16.36 -0.77
N ARG A 309 -3.66 -15.44 0.15
CA ARG A 309 -3.35 -15.57 1.56
C ARG A 309 -4.56 -15.31 2.44
N SER A 310 -4.80 -16.22 3.40
CA SER A 310 -5.78 -16.07 4.47
C SER A 310 -5.24 -15.23 5.65
N GLY A 311 -6.15 -14.74 6.51
CA GLY A 311 -5.77 -14.13 7.79
C GLY A 311 -5.41 -12.65 7.75
N SER A 312 -5.69 -11.96 6.64
CA SER A 312 -5.61 -10.51 6.51
C SER A 312 -7.00 -9.87 6.45
N ARG A 313 -7.07 -8.54 6.23
CA ARG A 313 -8.34 -7.87 5.87
C ARG A 313 -9.01 -8.50 4.64
N CYS A 314 -8.26 -9.24 3.86
CA CYS A 314 -8.69 -10.05 2.73
C CYS A 314 -9.12 -11.44 3.22
N ASN A 315 -10.21 -11.50 3.96
CA ASN A 315 -10.59 -12.65 4.78
C ASN A 315 -11.26 -13.76 3.96
N ASN A 316 -10.46 -14.65 3.36
CA ASN A 316 -10.94 -15.97 2.92
C ASN A 316 -9.89 -17.06 3.16
N GLY A 317 -10.34 -18.22 3.59
CA GLY A 317 -9.60 -19.29 4.24
C GLY A 317 -8.62 -20.09 3.38
N GLU A 318 -8.17 -19.61 2.21
CA GLU A 318 -7.29 -20.39 1.36
C GLU A 318 -5.91 -19.74 1.22
N ASN A 319 -4.88 -20.56 1.41
CA ASN A 319 -3.48 -20.23 1.16
C ASN A 319 -3.01 -21.05 -0.02
N GLN A 320 -2.81 -20.41 -1.16
CA GLN A 320 -2.43 -21.13 -2.39
C GLN A 320 -1.66 -20.28 -3.39
N LEU A 321 -0.95 -20.97 -4.28
CA LEU A 321 -0.45 -20.43 -5.52
C LEU A 321 -1.44 -20.79 -6.63
N GLU A 322 -1.97 -19.81 -7.34
CA GLU A 322 -2.74 -20.00 -8.56
C GLU A 322 -1.87 -19.81 -9.79
N VAL A 323 -2.03 -20.69 -10.76
CA VAL A 323 -1.42 -20.59 -12.09
C VAL A 323 -2.55 -20.38 -13.08
N ILE A 324 -2.51 -19.24 -13.75
CA ILE A 324 -3.57 -18.75 -14.65
C ILE A 324 -3.00 -18.73 -16.06
N ASP A 325 -3.65 -19.41 -16.98
CA ASP A 325 -3.32 -19.32 -18.40
C ASP A 325 -3.79 -17.97 -18.94
N ILE A 326 -2.86 -17.19 -19.48
CA ILE A 326 -3.09 -15.88 -20.09
C ILE A 326 -2.67 -15.85 -21.57
N SER A 327 -2.42 -17.02 -22.19
CA SER A 327 -2.09 -17.12 -23.61
C SER A 327 -3.18 -16.49 -24.49
N SER A 328 -4.46 -16.59 -24.05
CA SER A 328 -5.55 -15.75 -24.53
C SER A 328 -5.80 -14.62 -23.53
N ILE A 329 -5.16 -13.51 -23.73
CA ILE A 329 -5.20 -12.36 -22.80
C ILE A 329 -6.62 -11.82 -22.53
N THR A 330 -7.57 -12.08 -23.42
CA THR A 330 -8.98 -11.70 -23.27
C THR A 330 -9.84 -12.76 -22.58
N ASN A 331 -9.28 -13.94 -22.30
CA ASN A 331 -9.99 -15.03 -21.63
C ASN A 331 -9.05 -15.80 -20.70
N PRO A 332 -8.51 -15.17 -19.65
CA PRO A 332 -7.66 -15.83 -18.66
C PRO A 332 -8.47 -16.87 -17.88
N TYR A 333 -7.84 -18.01 -17.54
CA TYR A 333 -8.49 -19.04 -16.72
C TYR A 333 -7.50 -19.80 -15.85
N LEU A 334 -7.98 -20.24 -14.69
CA LEU A 334 -7.19 -21.06 -13.77
C LEU A 334 -6.87 -22.41 -14.40
N ILE A 335 -5.59 -22.76 -14.47
CA ILE A 335 -5.18 -24.11 -14.88
C ILE A 335 -4.81 -24.98 -13.68
N LYS A 336 -4.28 -24.40 -12.62
CA LYS A 336 -3.87 -25.13 -11.42
C LYS A 336 -3.82 -24.25 -10.21
N ALA A 337 -4.25 -24.79 -9.05
CA ALA A 337 -4.01 -24.23 -7.73
C ALA A 337 -3.15 -25.20 -6.91
N TYR A 338 -2.17 -24.66 -6.18
CA TYR A 338 -1.27 -25.41 -5.31
C TYR A 338 -1.39 -24.92 -3.88
N PRO A 339 -1.74 -25.76 -2.90
CA PRO A 339 -1.77 -25.37 -1.50
C PRO A 339 -0.42 -24.85 -1.01
N MET A 340 -0.44 -23.75 -0.29
CA MET A 340 0.71 -23.12 0.38
C MET A 340 0.43 -22.99 1.87
N TYR A 341 1.44 -22.54 2.64
CA TYR A 341 1.25 -22.37 4.08
C TYR A 341 0.67 -20.99 4.43
N ASN A 342 1.36 -19.94 4.02
CA ASN A 342 0.94 -18.54 4.17
C ASN A 342 1.69 -17.67 3.13
N PRO A 343 1.36 -17.81 1.83
CA PRO A 343 2.14 -17.21 0.78
C PRO A 343 1.96 -15.69 0.75
N HIS A 344 3.07 -14.99 0.57
CA HIS A 344 3.21 -13.55 0.42
C HIS A 344 3.67 -13.21 -0.99
N GLY A 345 4.67 -12.33 -1.13
CA GLY A 345 5.25 -11.95 -2.41
C GLY A 345 5.92 -13.11 -3.15
N LEU A 346 6.02 -12.96 -4.46
CA LEU A 346 6.64 -13.93 -5.35
C LEU A 346 7.44 -13.20 -6.43
N GLY A 347 8.38 -13.93 -7.06
CA GLY A 347 9.19 -13.42 -8.17
C GLY A 347 9.48 -14.50 -9.18
N ILE A 348 9.69 -14.11 -10.43
CA ILE A 348 10.10 -15.01 -11.51
C ILE A 348 11.40 -14.54 -12.16
N ASP A 349 12.25 -15.49 -12.53
CA ASP A 349 13.43 -15.26 -13.36
C ASP A 349 13.66 -16.50 -14.25
N GLY A 350 13.48 -16.33 -15.57
CA GLY A 350 13.46 -17.45 -16.49
C GLY A 350 12.48 -18.55 -16.06
N ASN A 351 12.96 -19.76 -15.86
CA ASN A 351 12.15 -20.89 -15.40
C ASN A 351 12.07 -20.99 -13.85
N LEU A 352 12.59 -20.02 -13.13
CA LEU A 352 12.53 -20.04 -11.68
C LEU A 352 11.30 -19.29 -11.17
N LEU A 353 10.67 -19.85 -10.16
CA LEU A 353 9.62 -19.22 -9.37
C LEU A 353 10.05 -19.23 -7.91
N PHE A 354 10.13 -18.05 -7.33
CA PHE A 354 10.44 -17.79 -5.92
C PHE A 354 9.16 -17.43 -5.19
N ILE A 355 8.87 -18.08 -4.08
CA ILE A 355 7.68 -17.81 -3.26
C ILE A 355 8.09 -17.57 -1.83
N CYS A 356 7.71 -16.42 -1.29
CA CYS A 356 7.76 -16.12 0.13
C CYS A 356 6.53 -16.73 0.78
N ASP A 357 6.71 -17.79 1.58
CA ASP A 357 5.60 -18.54 2.18
C ASP A 357 5.50 -18.28 3.70
N GLY A 358 5.67 -17.01 4.09
CA GLY A 358 5.57 -16.53 5.47
C GLY A 358 6.56 -17.25 6.39
N SER A 359 6.04 -17.83 7.49
CA SER A 359 6.86 -18.60 8.43
C SER A 359 7.34 -19.96 7.87
N ALA A 360 6.82 -20.41 6.74
CA ALA A 360 7.38 -21.54 6.01
C ALA A 360 8.59 -21.15 5.13
N GLY A 361 8.98 -19.88 5.13
CA GLY A 361 10.19 -19.39 4.52
C GLY A 361 10.15 -19.25 3.00
N LEU A 362 11.33 -19.24 2.38
CA LEU A 362 11.50 -19.13 0.93
C LEU A 362 11.45 -20.50 0.27
N LYS A 363 10.63 -20.61 -0.78
CA LYS A 363 10.54 -21.79 -1.66
C LYS A 363 10.94 -21.39 -3.07
N ILE A 364 11.74 -22.25 -3.73
CA ILE A 364 12.20 -22.08 -5.12
C ILE A 364 11.75 -23.28 -5.93
N TYR A 365 11.07 -23.01 -7.03
CA TYR A 365 10.54 -24.03 -7.94
C TYR A 365 11.04 -23.82 -9.35
N ASP A 366 11.16 -24.93 -10.11
CA ASP A 366 11.21 -24.91 -11.57
C ASP A 366 9.77 -24.87 -12.10
N ARG A 367 9.42 -23.78 -12.77
CA ARG A 367 8.08 -23.54 -13.35
C ARG A 367 7.98 -23.90 -14.83
N SER A 368 8.95 -24.66 -15.38
CA SER A 368 8.95 -25.07 -16.79
C SER A 368 7.73 -25.90 -17.19
N ASP A 369 7.07 -26.54 -16.22
CA ASP A 369 5.77 -27.18 -16.39
C ASP A 369 4.79 -26.60 -15.34
N PRO A 370 3.87 -25.75 -15.76
CA PRO A 370 2.95 -25.07 -14.85
C PRO A 370 1.94 -26.02 -14.18
N LEU A 371 1.75 -27.24 -14.71
CA LEU A 371 0.87 -28.24 -14.12
C LEU A 371 1.56 -29.13 -13.08
N ASP A 372 2.89 -28.99 -12.91
CA ASP A 372 3.68 -29.85 -12.02
C ASP A 372 4.68 -29.09 -11.14
N ILE A 373 4.45 -27.80 -10.89
CA ILE A 373 5.36 -26.92 -10.13
C ILE A 373 5.69 -27.49 -8.75
N ILE A 374 4.69 -28.01 -8.02
CA ILE A 374 4.89 -28.44 -6.63
C ILE A 374 5.88 -29.60 -6.51
N ASN A 375 5.95 -30.46 -7.53
CA ASN A 375 6.88 -31.61 -7.57
C ASN A 375 8.27 -31.21 -8.08
N LYS A 376 8.41 -30.01 -8.66
CA LYS A 376 9.68 -29.46 -9.17
C LYS A 376 10.30 -28.44 -8.22
N LYS A 377 10.12 -28.66 -6.91
CA LYS A 377 10.75 -27.83 -5.90
C LYS A 377 12.28 -28.05 -5.92
N LEU A 378 13.02 -26.97 -6.19
CA LEU A 378 14.49 -26.97 -6.24
C LEU A 378 15.10 -26.77 -4.87
N ALA A 379 14.50 -25.88 -4.06
CA ALA A 379 15.00 -25.57 -2.72
C ALA A 379 13.87 -25.10 -1.79
N HIS A 380 14.13 -25.22 -0.48
CA HIS A 380 13.27 -24.71 0.59
C HIS A 380 14.10 -24.24 1.76
N TYR A 381 13.93 -23.01 2.17
CA TYR A 381 14.64 -22.35 3.27
C TYR A 381 13.63 -21.91 4.34
N PRO A 382 13.32 -22.75 5.34
CA PRO A 382 12.24 -22.51 6.31
C PRO A 382 12.66 -21.65 7.50
N ASP A 383 13.97 -21.31 7.66
CA ASP A 383 14.55 -20.84 8.92
C ASP A 383 14.27 -19.34 9.20
N PHE A 384 13.46 -18.66 8.38
CA PHE A 384 13.13 -17.25 8.55
C PHE A 384 11.80 -16.90 7.91
N PHE A 385 11.09 -15.96 8.51
CA PHE A 385 9.84 -15.45 7.96
C PHE A 385 10.12 -14.57 6.74
N THR A 386 9.37 -14.76 5.65
CA THR A 386 9.59 -14.09 4.38
C THR A 386 8.35 -13.34 3.92
N TYR A 387 8.55 -12.13 3.39
CA TYR A 387 7.46 -11.25 2.91
C TYR A 387 7.48 -11.05 1.39
N ASP A 388 8.63 -10.68 0.82
CA ASP A 388 8.73 -10.41 -0.62
C ASP A 388 10.11 -10.75 -1.15
N VAL A 389 10.20 -10.97 -2.46
CA VAL A 389 11.39 -11.46 -3.12
C VAL A 389 11.56 -10.83 -4.50
N ILE A 390 12.78 -10.38 -4.80
CA ILE A 390 13.15 -9.78 -6.08
C ILE A 390 14.35 -10.54 -6.64
N PRO A 391 14.14 -11.44 -7.59
CA PRO A 391 15.24 -12.03 -8.35
C PRO A 391 15.74 -11.04 -9.41
N MET A 392 17.03 -10.78 -9.43
CA MET A 392 17.64 -9.87 -10.39
C MET A 392 19.10 -10.25 -10.68
N ASN A 393 19.41 -10.61 -11.92
CA ASN A 393 20.78 -10.83 -12.39
C ASN A 393 21.62 -11.79 -11.49
N GLY A 394 21.01 -12.89 -11.01
CA GLY A 394 21.68 -13.87 -10.15
C GLY A 394 21.76 -13.47 -8.68
N ILE A 395 21.27 -12.28 -8.31
CA ILE A 395 21.13 -11.82 -6.92
C ILE A 395 19.64 -11.82 -6.55
N LEU A 396 19.32 -12.48 -5.45
CA LEU A 396 18.01 -12.49 -4.86
C LEU A 396 17.99 -11.52 -3.68
N MET A 397 17.15 -10.51 -3.77
CA MET A 397 16.80 -9.68 -2.62
C MET A 397 15.57 -10.30 -1.95
N LEU A 398 15.64 -10.51 -0.65
CA LEU A 398 14.55 -11.10 0.12
C LEU A 398 14.28 -10.23 1.36
N VAL A 399 13.03 -9.86 1.54
CA VAL A 399 12.58 -9.15 2.75
C VAL A 399 12.09 -10.18 3.76
N GLY A 400 12.78 -10.26 4.87
CA GLY A 400 12.40 -11.09 6.02
C GLY A 400 11.93 -10.25 7.21
N GLU A 401 11.58 -10.93 8.29
CA GLU A 401 11.11 -10.27 9.51
C GLU A 401 12.21 -9.46 10.21
N ASP A 402 13.44 -9.97 10.20
CA ASP A 402 14.60 -9.46 10.93
C ASP A 402 15.65 -8.81 10.03
N GLY A 403 15.43 -8.78 8.71
CA GLY A 403 16.38 -8.17 7.79
C GLY A 403 16.02 -8.26 6.31
N ILE A 404 16.74 -7.48 5.54
CA ILE A 404 16.77 -7.57 4.07
C ILE A 404 17.99 -8.40 3.72
N TYR A 405 17.77 -9.53 3.08
CA TYR A 405 18.80 -10.50 2.73
C TYR A 405 19.20 -10.39 1.27
N GLN A 406 20.47 -10.60 0.98
CA GLN A 406 20.97 -10.78 -0.37
C GLN A 406 21.52 -12.20 -0.51
N PHE A 407 21.08 -12.92 -1.54
CA PHE A 407 21.57 -14.25 -1.87
C PHE A 407 22.06 -14.31 -3.32
N ASN A 408 23.10 -15.08 -3.55
CA ASN A 408 23.46 -15.53 -4.90
C ASN A 408 22.65 -16.78 -5.21
N TYR A 409 21.86 -16.76 -6.28
CA TYR A 409 21.06 -17.89 -6.75
C TYR A 409 21.52 -18.45 -8.10
N SER A 410 22.79 -18.25 -8.46
CA SER A 410 23.37 -18.88 -9.67
C SER A 410 23.23 -20.42 -9.65
N ASN A 411 23.14 -21.00 -8.45
CA ASN A 411 22.64 -22.37 -8.24
C ASN A 411 21.35 -22.32 -7.42
N PRO A 412 20.18 -22.36 -8.06
CA PRO A 412 18.89 -22.19 -7.36
C PRO A 412 18.56 -23.33 -6.38
N ALA A 413 19.19 -24.50 -6.52
CA ALA A 413 19.06 -25.59 -5.55
C ALA A 413 19.88 -25.37 -4.26
N ASN A 414 20.85 -24.44 -4.28
CA ASN A 414 21.72 -24.12 -3.14
C ASN A 414 22.15 -22.67 -3.21
N ILE A 415 21.24 -21.76 -2.86
CA ILE A 415 21.54 -20.33 -2.81
C ILE A 415 22.52 -20.00 -1.68
N VAL A 416 23.37 -19.01 -1.89
CA VAL A 416 24.39 -18.60 -0.94
C VAL A 416 24.06 -17.22 -0.42
N LYS A 417 23.89 -17.09 0.91
CA LYS A 417 23.71 -15.79 1.55
C LYS A 417 24.98 -14.94 1.36
N ILE A 418 24.81 -13.74 0.80
CA ILE A 418 25.85 -12.75 0.59
C ILE A 418 25.92 -11.81 1.79
N SER A 419 24.77 -11.25 2.19
CA SER A 419 24.68 -10.29 3.28
C SER A 419 23.29 -10.21 3.86
N GLN A 420 23.18 -9.47 4.95
CA GLN A 420 21.92 -9.10 5.60
C GLN A 420 22.02 -7.65 6.09
N ILE A 421 21.02 -6.87 5.78
CA ILE A 421 20.83 -5.53 6.33
C ILE A 421 19.78 -5.70 7.44
N PRO A 422 20.14 -5.50 8.71
CA PRO A 422 19.23 -5.78 9.82
C PRO A 422 18.04 -4.81 9.85
N ILE A 423 16.88 -5.32 10.23
CA ILE A 423 15.72 -4.55 10.62
C ILE A 423 15.71 -4.54 12.15
N THR A 424 15.87 -3.34 12.72
CA THR A 424 15.95 -3.11 14.17
C THR A 424 14.90 -2.09 14.54
N GLY A 425 14.19 -2.24 15.64
CA GLY A 425 13.27 -1.21 16.12
C GLY A 425 11.79 -1.54 16.04
N ARG A 426 11.46 -2.82 15.84
CA ARG A 426 10.15 -3.31 16.23
C ARG A 426 10.10 -3.35 17.75
N GLU A 427 9.44 -2.39 18.38
CA GLU A 427 8.97 -2.59 19.75
C GLU A 427 7.96 -3.75 19.72
N LYS A 428 8.27 -4.80 20.50
CA LYS A 428 7.45 -6.01 20.63
C LYS A 428 6.15 -5.71 21.38
#